data_632f74cc6f6a71b3b8e578b4e9b0a005
#
_entry.id   632f74cc6f6a71b3b8e578b4e9b0a005
#
_cell.length_a   1.000
_cell.length_b   1.000
_cell.length_c   1.000
_cell.angle_alpha   90.00
_cell.angle_beta   90.00
_cell.angle_gamma   90.00
#
_symmetry.space_group_name_H-M   'P 1'
#
loop_
_entity.id
_entity.type
_entity.pdbx_description
1 polymer ?
#
loop_
_entity_poly.entity_id
_entity_poly.type
_entity_poly.pdbx_seq_one_letter_code
_entity_poly.pdbx_strand_id
1 'polypeptide(L)'
;MRKFVIFLTILVFLACLGFGLYTSYKPDGNKNQVEGRFSPTVSPVSEYQSNYLIIHVDDLLAENPQLISVWGLIAYYPEPKLIFQALYPMPTATNDEVLRRYKLSNQKIPDPAWLRALADFNQITWDNYILLDTSAMNGLGAAAYGGGINFELPEDPVGAERPYMQAMCDAFAAQGRNFLLAYQWKDLIPDHFRSNVSLDFGLVNTDKLLSPGLPIACEIY
;
A
#
# COMPACT_ATOMS: atom_id res chain seq x y z
N MET A 1 24.28 -16.81 -45.22
CA MET A 1 23.89 -17.13 -43.81
C MET A 1 23.58 -15.89 -42.95
N ARG A 2 24.46 -14.88 -42.88
CA ARG A 2 24.26 -13.69 -42.03
C ARG A 2 22.95 -12.90 -42.30
N LYS A 3 22.58 -12.70 -43.60
CA LYS A 3 21.35 -12.01 -44.00
C LYS A 3 20.08 -12.79 -43.62
N PHE A 4 20.13 -14.13 -43.68
CA PHE A 4 19.04 -14.97 -43.31
C PHE A 4 18.77 -14.95 -41.79
N VAL A 5 19.82 -14.93 -40.96
CA VAL A 5 19.70 -14.83 -39.51
C VAL A 5 19.08 -13.48 -39.11
N ILE A 6 19.53 -12.37 -39.74
CA ILE A 6 18.95 -11.03 -39.46
C ILE A 6 17.44 -11.00 -39.84
N PHE A 7 17.11 -11.56 -40.99
CA PHE A 7 15.69 -11.62 -41.42
C PHE A 7 14.84 -12.44 -40.45
N LEU A 8 15.35 -13.59 -40.00
CA LEU A 8 14.63 -14.45 -39.01
C LEU A 8 14.45 -13.73 -37.67
N THR A 9 15.48 -13.01 -37.19
CA THR A 9 15.39 -12.25 -35.92
C THR A 9 14.34 -11.14 -35.99
N ILE A 10 14.27 -10.42 -37.11
CA ILE A 10 13.26 -9.38 -37.33
C ILE A 10 11.86 -9.98 -37.36
N LEU A 11 11.70 -11.13 -38.02
CA LEU A 11 10.41 -11.81 -38.14
C LEU A 11 9.91 -12.31 -36.77
N VAL A 12 10.77 -12.89 -35.95
CA VAL A 12 10.47 -13.30 -34.57
C VAL A 12 10.07 -12.10 -33.71
N PHE A 13 10.82 -10.99 -33.83
CA PHE A 13 10.53 -9.77 -33.08
C PHE A 13 9.16 -9.18 -33.45
N LEU A 14 8.82 -9.14 -34.74
CA LEU A 14 7.52 -8.67 -35.21
C LEU A 14 6.37 -9.61 -34.78
N ALA A 15 6.62 -10.92 -34.75
CA ALA A 15 5.66 -11.89 -34.26
C ALA A 15 5.39 -11.72 -32.75
N CYS A 16 6.42 -11.48 -31.94
CA CYS A 16 6.29 -11.21 -30.52
C CYS A 16 5.55 -9.87 -30.25
N LEU A 17 5.83 -8.82 -31.01
CA LEU A 17 5.10 -7.56 -30.93
C LEU A 17 3.63 -7.73 -31.33
N GLY A 18 3.36 -8.44 -32.42
CA GLY A 18 1.98 -8.72 -32.87
C GLY A 18 1.18 -9.55 -31.85
N PHE A 19 1.82 -10.54 -31.23
CA PHE A 19 1.19 -11.35 -30.19
C PHE A 19 0.95 -10.55 -28.91
N GLY A 20 1.89 -9.71 -28.50
CA GLY A 20 1.74 -8.80 -27.35
C GLY A 20 0.60 -7.80 -27.54
N LEU A 21 0.49 -7.19 -28.73
CA LEU A 21 -0.62 -6.30 -29.06
C LEU A 21 -1.95 -7.05 -29.15
N TYR A 22 -1.97 -8.26 -29.72
CA TYR A 22 -3.17 -9.09 -29.82
C TYR A 22 -3.71 -9.50 -28.44
N THR A 23 -2.84 -9.88 -27.50
CA THR A 23 -3.25 -10.22 -26.13
C THR A 23 -3.73 -9.00 -25.34
N SER A 24 -3.15 -7.82 -25.60
CA SER A 24 -3.60 -6.56 -24.99
C SER A 24 -4.92 -6.04 -25.57
N TYR A 25 -5.24 -6.43 -26.81
CA TYR A 25 -6.44 -5.95 -27.51
C TYR A 25 -7.61 -6.95 -27.51
N LYS A 26 -7.46 -8.10 -26.82
CA LYS A 26 -8.58 -9.04 -26.70
C LYS A 26 -9.63 -8.44 -25.77
N PRO A 27 -10.78 -7.96 -26.25
CA PRO A 27 -11.88 -7.59 -25.38
C PRO A 27 -12.39 -8.88 -24.77
N ASP A 28 -12.13 -9.10 -23.48
CA ASP A 28 -12.69 -10.22 -22.75
C ASP A 28 -14.21 -10.14 -22.79
N GLY A 29 -14.77 -10.93 -23.68
CA GLY A 29 -16.21 -11.07 -23.91
C GLY A 29 -16.92 -11.87 -22.82
N ASN A 30 -16.56 -11.69 -21.56
CA ASN A 30 -17.29 -12.29 -20.45
C ASN A 30 -17.89 -11.19 -19.56
N LYS A 31 -19.08 -10.71 -19.99
CA LYS A 31 -19.89 -9.70 -19.30
C LYS A 31 -20.57 -10.22 -18.02
N ASN A 32 -19.93 -11.08 -17.27
CA ASN A 32 -20.35 -11.46 -15.91
C ASN A 32 -19.26 -11.13 -14.89
N GLN A 33 -18.49 -10.07 -15.10
CA GLN A 33 -17.76 -9.46 -14.02
C GLN A 33 -18.77 -8.66 -13.20
N VAL A 34 -19.02 -9.17 -12.01
CA VAL A 34 -19.52 -8.39 -10.89
C VAL A 34 -18.75 -7.06 -10.91
N GLU A 35 -19.43 -6.00 -11.32
CA GLU A 35 -18.91 -4.63 -11.28
C GLU A 35 -18.78 -4.18 -9.83
N GLY A 36 -17.83 -4.77 -9.12
CA GLY A 36 -17.19 -4.18 -7.98
C GLY A 36 -16.09 -3.22 -8.46
N ARG A 37 -16.36 -2.43 -9.49
CA ARG A 37 -15.56 -1.25 -9.73
C ARG A 37 -15.76 -0.35 -8.52
N PHE A 38 -14.73 -0.32 -7.69
CA PHE A 38 -14.41 0.86 -6.94
C PHE A 38 -14.27 1.98 -7.98
N SER A 39 -15.38 2.61 -8.35
CA SER A 39 -15.30 4.00 -8.77
C SER A 39 -15.12 4.73 -7.45
N PRO A 40 -13.91 5.13 -7.06
CA PRO A 40 -13.82 6.17 -6.09
C PRO A 40 -14.67 7.26 -6.70
N THR A 41 -15.62 7.79 -5.97
CA THR A 41 -16.06 9.15 -6.22
C THR A 41 -14.75 9.90 -6.20
N VAL A 42 -14.23 10.23 -7.39
CA VAL A 42 -12.94 10.87 -7.54
C VAL A 42 -13.13 12.24 -6.93
N SER A 43 -12.96 12.31 -5.62
CA SER A 43 -12.50 13.55 -5.03
C SER A 43 -11.26 13.88 -5.85
N PRO A 44 -11.17 15.07 -6.46
CA PRO A 44 -10.02 15.42 -7.26
C PRO A 44 -8.80 15.05 -6.43
N VAL A 45 -7.97 14.12 -6.95
CA VAL A 45 -6.72 13.71 -6.30
C VAL A 45 -6.05 15.03 -5.99
N SER A 46 -5.94 15.37 -4.72
CA SER A 46 -5.38 16.65 -4.34
C SER A 46 -3.96 16.66 -4.88
N GLU A 47 -3.61 17.60 -5.74
CA GLU A 47 -2.23 17.75 -6.21
C GLU A 47 -1.26 17.94 -5.04
N TYR A 48 -1.81 18.27 -3.86
CA TYR A 48 -1.07 18.65 -2.67
C TYR A 48 -0.90 17.52 -1.66
N GLN A 49 -1.69 16.44 -1.74
CA GLN A 49 -1.60 15.33 -0.79
C GLN A 49 -2.09 14.01 -1.39
N SER A 50 -1.62 12.90 -0.79
CA SER A 50 -2.18 11.56 -1.00
C SER A 50 -2.46 10.91 0.34
N ASN A 51 -3.61 10.22 0.42
CA ASN A 51 -4.10 9.60 1.65
C ASN A 51 -4.06 8.08 1.49
N TYR A 52 -3.44 7.39 2.45
CA TYR A 52 -3.32 5.95 2.47
C TYR A 52 -3.88 5.38 3.76
N LEU A 53 -4.52 4.22 3.68
CA LEU A 53 -4.80 3.39 4.84
C LEU A 53 -3.70 2.34 4.97
N ILE A 54 -3.09 2.24 6.14
CA ILE A 54 -2.22 1.14 6.53
C ILE A 54 -3.06 0.22 7.43
N ILE A 55 -3.27 -1.01 6.99
CA ILE A 55 -4.13 -1.99 7.65
C ILE A 55 -3.23 -3.13 8.10
N HIS A 56 -3.08 -3.30 9.41
CA HIS A 56 -2.29 -4.35 10.01
C HIS A 56 -3.19 -5.49 10.49
N VAL A 57 -2.86 -6.70 10.08
CA VAL A 57 -3.53 -7.94 10.49
C VAL A 57 -2.52 -8.92 11.11
N ASP A 58 -2.99 -9.94 11.80
CA ASP A 58 -2.13 -10.96 12.42
C ASP A 58 -1.35 -11.78 11.39
N ASP A 59 -2.04 -12.47 10.49
CA ASP A 59 -1.45 -13.35 9.48
C ASP A 59 -2.32 -13.34 8.20
N LEU A 60 -1.78 -12.84 7.10
CA LEU A 60 -2.47 -12.81 5.80
C LEU A 60 -2.67 -14.21 5.19
N LEU A 61 -1.91 -15.20 5.60
CA LEU A 61 -2.07 -16.58 5.15
C LEU A 61 -3.20 -17.31 5.89
N ALA A 62 -3.64 -16.80 7.04
CA ALA A 62 -4.77 -17.35 7.78
C ALA A 62 -6.07 -17.26 6.92
N GLU A 63 -7.00 -18.19 7.13
CA GLU A 63 -8.30 -18.16 6.46
C GLU A 63 -9.05 -16.86 6.77
N ASN A 64 -9.06 -16.45 8.03
CA ASN A 64 -9.71 -15.25 8.53
C ASN A 64 -8.72 -14.37 9.32
N PRO A 65 -7.90 -13.55 8.62
CA PRO A 65 -6.96 -12.63 9.28
C PRO A 65 -7.69 -11.71 10.25
N GLN A 66 -7.14 -11.57 11.45
CA GLN A 66 -7.70 -10.69 12.48
C GLN A 66 -7.10 -9.29 12.35
N LEU A 67 -7.96 -8.28 12.41
CA LEU A 67 -7.54 -6.88 12.38
C LEU A 67 -6.81 -6.54 13.69
N ILE A 68 -5.60 -6.03 13.58
CA ILE A 68 -4.79 -5.58 14.72
C ILE A 68 -4.90 -4.07 14.84
N SER A 69 -4.57 -3.34 13.77
CA SER A 69 -4.61 -1.88 13.77
C SER A 69 -4.95 -1.32 12.39
N VAL A 70 -5.38 -0.07 12.37
CA VAL A 70 -5.53 0.74 11.15
C VAL A 70 -4.94 2.11 11.41
N TRP A 71 -4.05 2.53 10.51
CA TRP A 71 -3.47 3.86 10.49
C TRP A 71 -3.84 4.59 9.21
N GLY A 72 -4.14 5.87 9.33
CA GLY A 72 -4.16 6.79 8.21
C GLY A 72 -2.77 7.37 8.00
N LEU A 73 -2.29 7.36 6.77
CA LEU A 73 -1.07 8.06 6.37
C LEU A 73 -1.41 9.12 5.34
N ILE A 74 -1.13 10.37 5.67
CA ILE A 74 -1.28 11.52 4.78
C ILE A 74 0.10 11.99 4.37
N ALA A 75 0.39 11.93 3.07
CA ALA A 75 1.58 12.51 2.48
C ALA A 75 1.23 13.90 1.93
N TYR A 76 1.73 14.96 2.56
CA TYR A 76 1.51 16.35 2.17
C TYR A 76 2.74 16.88 1.45
N TYR A 77 2.58 17.36 0.20
CA TYR A 77 3.70 17.66 -0.69
C TYR A 77 4.24 19.09 -0.59
N PRO A 78 3.42 20.14 -0.43
CA PRO A 78 3.91 21.54 -0.42
C PRO A 78 4.89 21.84 0.71
N GLU A 79 4.61 21.29 1.89
CA GLU A 79 5.51 21.24 3.02
C GLU A 79 5.73 19.75 3.31
N PRO A 80 6.86 19.14 2.88
CA PRO A 80 7.01 17.70 2.93
C PRO A 80 6.73 17.12 4.32
N LYS A 81 5.56 16.48 4.47
CA LYS A 81 5.12 15.87 5.73
C LYS A 81 4.53 14.50 5.50
N LEU A 82 4.85 13.59 6.40
CA LEU A 82 4.15 12.32 6.55
C LEU A 82 3.45 12.33 7.90
N ILE A 83 2.11 12.31 7.87
CA ILE A 83 1.27 12.38 9.05
C ILE A 83 0.63 11.01 9.24
N PHE A 84 0.94 10.34 10.34
CA PHE A 84 0.34 9.07 10.72
C PHE A 84 -0.68 9.31 11.83
N GLN A 85 -1.88 8.85 11.61
CA GLN A 85 -2.98 8.95 12.55
C GLN A 85 -3.53 7.56 12.86
N ALA A 86 -3.55 7.17 14.13
CA ALA A 86 -4.19 5.94 14.53
C ALA A 86 -5.72 6.06 14.34
N LEU A 87 -6.30 5.09 13.63
CA LEU A 87 -7.75 5.04 13.36
C LEU A 87 -8.42 3.86 14.07
N TYR A 88 -7.66 2.83 14.42
CA TYR A 88 -8.12 1.66 15.15
C TYR A 88 -6.90 0.93 15.78
N PRO A 89 -7.00 0.38 17.00
CA PRO A 89 -8.05 0.68 17.98
C PRO A 89 -7.99 2.12 18.48
N MET A 90 -9.15 2.70 18.73
CA MET A 90 -9.30 4.02 19.36
C MET A 90 -10.02 3.87 20.69
N PRO A 91 -9.77 4.73 21.68
CA PRO A 91 -10.44 4.68 22.97
C PRO A 91 -11.90 5.19 22.91
N THR A 92 -12.66 4.83 21.87
CA THR A 92 -14.02 5.29 21.61
C THR A 92 -14.94 4.14 21.22
N ALA A 93 -16.26 4.33 21.36
CA ALA A 93 -17.29 3.36 20.96
C ALA A 93 -17.25 2.99 19.44
N THR A 94 -16.46 3.69 18.65
CA THR A 94 -16.31 3.46 17.21
C THR A 94 -15.54 2.16 16.89
N ASN A 95 -14.74 1.65 17.84
CA ASN A 95 -13.98 0.41 17.65
C ASN A 95 -14.85 -0.78 17.28
N ASP A 96 -15.96 -0.98 18.00
CA ASP A 96 -16.86 -2.11 17.75
C ASP A 96 -17.48 -2.05 16.35
N GLU A 97 -17.75 -0.85 15.85
CA GLU A 97 -18.29 -0.64 14.52
C GLU A 97 -17.26 -0.92 13.43
N VAL A 98 -16.00 -0.50 13.63
CA VAL A 98 -14.89 -0.79 12.73
C VAL A 98 -14.66 -2.29 12.63
N LEU A 99 -14.57 -2.99 13.77
CA LEU A 99 -14.40 -4.45 13.81
C LEU A 99 -15.57 -5.18 13.17
N ARG A 100 -16.78 -4.80 13.50
CA ARG A 100 -17.99 -5.46 12.99
C ARG A 100 -18.09 -5.40 11.47
N ARG A 101 -17.61 -4.33 10.86
CA ARG A 101 -17.62 -4.13 9.41
C ARG A 101 -16.35 -4.63 8.72
N TYR A 102 -15.31 -4.93 9.49
CA TYR A 102 -14.07 -5.43 8.93
C TYR A 102 -14.29 -6.73 8.18
N LYS A 103 -13.86 -6.77 6.94
CA LYS A 103 -13.96 -7.95 6.09
C LYS A 103 -12.91 -7.89 4.99
N LEU A 104 -12.28 -9.03 4.74
CA LEU A 104 -11.46 -9.28 3.57
C LEU A 104 -12.16 -10.25 2.62
N SER A 105 -11.97 -10.07 1.33
CA SER A 105 -12.38 -11.05 0.32
C SER A 105 -11.50 -12.31 0.41
N ASN A 106 -11.87 -13.37 -0.35
CA ASN A 106 -11.02 -14.56 -0.47
C ASN A 106 -9.63 -14.23 -1.07
N GLN A 107 -9.52 -13.13 -1.81
CA GLN A 107 -8.25 -12.64 -2.35
C GLN A 107 -7.50 -11.73 -1.37
N LYS A 108 -7.96 -11.63 -0.12
CA LYS A 108 -7.42 -10.73 0.91
C LYS A 108 -7.43 -9.27 0.48
N ILE A 109 -8.50 -8.85 -0.17
CA ILE A 109 -8.75 -7.46 -0.53
C ILE A 109 -9.76 -6.89 0.46
N PRO A 110 -9.50 -5.71 1.07
CA PRO A 110 -10.44 -5.06 1.98
C PRO A 110 -11.79 -4.80 1.33
N ASP A 111 -12.88 -5.04 2.08
CA ASP A 111 -14.24 -4.80 1.59
C ASP A 111 -14.46 -3.30 1.33
N PRO A 112 -14.94 -2.93 0.13
CA PRO A 112 -15.18 -1.54 -0.22
C PRO A 112 -16.17 -0.80 0.71
N ALA A 113 -17.15 -1.50 1.27
CA ALA A 113 -18.09 -0.89 2.19
C ALA A 113 -17.44 -0.57 3.55
N TRP A 114 -16.50 -1.42 4.00
CA TRP A 114 -15.71 -1.14 5.18
C TRP A 114 -14.76 0.05 4.98
N LEU A 115 -14.08 0.13 3.84
CA LEU A 115 -13.20 1.26 3.52
C LEU A 115 -13.98 2.59 3.46
N ARG A 116 -15.20 2.58 2.89
CA ARG A 116 -16.08 3.76 2.91
C ARG A 116 -16.51 4.14 4.33
N ALA A 117 -16.85 3.17 5.16
CA ALA A 117 -17.21 3.44 6.55
C ALA A 117 -16.04 4.10 7.30
N LEU A 118 -14.80 3.64 7.09
CA LEU A 118 -13.61 4.30 7.66
C LEU A 118 -13.44 5.74 7.16
N ALA A 119 -13.72 6.00 5.87
CA ALA A 119 -13.69 7.34 5.30
C ALA A 119 -14.76 8.24 5.94
N ASP A 120 -15.98 7.73 6.08
CA ASP A 120 -17.10 8.47 6.68
C ASP A 120 -16.86 8.78 8.17
N PHE A 121 -16.32 7.82 8.94
CA PHE A 121 -16.00 8.02 10.37
C PHE A 121 -14.92 9.07 10.57
N ASN A 122 -13.91 9.11 9.71
CA ASN A 122 -12.78 10.00 9.86
C ASN A 122 -12.92 11.27 9.03
N GLN A 123 -13.98 11.37 8.18
CA GLN A 123 -14.20 12.47 7.23
C GLN A 123 -12.99 12.73 6.32
N ILE A 124 -12.27 11.67 5.98
CA ILE A 124 -11.11 11.68 5.10
C ILE A 124 -11.35 10.68 3.98
N THR A 125 -11.14 11.09 2.73
CA THR A 125 -11.16 10.16 1.60
C THR A 125 -9.80 9.44 1.52
N TRP A 126 -9.83 8.11 1.47
CA TRP A 126 -8.65 7.29 1.31
C TRP A 126 -8.45 6.95 -0.16
N ASP A 127 -7.33 7.35 -0.72
CA ASP A 127 -7.01 7.12 -2.14
C ASP A 127 -6.52 5.68 -2.35
N ASN A 128 -5.77 5.17 -1.36
CA ASN A 128 -5.09 3.91 -1.45
C ASN A 128 -5.10 3.17 -0.10
N TYR A 129 -4.79 1.86 -0.17
CA TYR A 129 -4.54 1.07 1.03
C TYR A 129 -3.26 0.23 0.89
N ILE A 130 -2.68 -0.05 2.04
CA ILE A 130 -1.57 -0.97 2.27
C ILE A 130 -2.06 -1.93 3.34
N LEU A 131 -2.19 -3.21 2.99
CA LEU A 131 -2.55 -4.29 3.89
C LEU A 131 -1.32 -5.15 4.14
N LEU A 132 -0.95 -5.33 5.39
CA LEU A 132 0.24 -6.05 5.78
C LEU A 132 0.00 -6.83 7.07
N ASP A 133 0.73 -7.91 7.24
CA ASP A 133 0.68 -8.72 8.45
C ASP A 133 1.89 -8.46 9.37
N THR A 134 1.88 -9.12 10.52
CA THR A 134 2.96 -9.02 11.51
C THR A 134 4.34 -9.41 10.92
N SER A 135 4.39 -10.36 9.98
CA SER A 135 5.64 -10.75 9.32
C SER A 135 6.18 -9.62 8.44
N ALA A 136 5.30 -8.95 7.67
CA ALA A 136 5.67 -7.78 6.87
C ALA A 136 6.08 -6.61 7.77
N MET A 137 5.36 -6.38 8.87
CA MET A 137 5.73 -5.35 9.86
C MET A 137 7.15 -5.58 10.38
N ASN A 138 7.46 -6.81 10.79
CA ASN A 138 8.79 -7.19 11.28
C ASN A 138 9.86 -7.00 10.21
N GLY A 139 9.58 -7.41 8.96
CA GLY A 139 10.52 -7.28 7.84
C GLY A 139 10.84 -5.83 7.51
N LEU A 140 9.81 -4.97 7.42
CA LEU A 140 9.97 -3.55 7.16
C LEU A 140 10.67 -2.84 8.33
N GLY A 141 10.34 -3.22 9.57
CA GLY A 141 11.00 -2.70 10.76
C GLY A 141 12.48 -3.04 10.81
N ALA A 142 12.85 -4.28 10.48
CA ALA A 142 14.25 -4.67 10.39
C ALA A 142 15.04 -3.81 9.40
N ALA A 143 14.43 -3.46 8.25
CA ALA A 143 15.03 -2.59 7.26
C ALA A 143 15.18 -1.13 7.77
N ALA A 144 14.22 -0.63 8.55
CA ALA A 144 14.25 0.72 9.10
C ALA A 144 15.29 0.88 10.23
N TYR A 145 15.44 -0.14 11.08
CA TYR A 145 16.33 -0.09 12.25
C TYR A 145 17.70 -0.73 12.02
N GLY A 146 17.93 -1.38 10.89
CA GLY A 146 19.16 -2.11 10.63
C GLY A 146 19.33 -3.39 11.44
N GLY A 147 18.26 -3.93 12.05
CA GLY A 147 18.25 -5.15 12.85
C GLY A 147 16.84 -5.71 13.01
N GLY A 148 16.71 -7.00 13.34
CA GLY A 148 15.42 -7.64 13.54
C GLY A 148 14.66 -7.05 14.72
N ILE A 149 13.42 -6.65 14.50
CA ILE A 149 12.46 -6.28 15.54
C ILE A 149 11.53 -7.46 15.70
N ASN A 150 11.45 -7.99 16.90
CA ASN A 150 10.43 -8.96 17.24
C ASN A 150 9.16 -8.17 17.64
N PHE A 151 8.21 -8.08 16.73
CA PHE A 151 6.93 -7.48 16.99
C PHE A 151 6.02 -8.55 17.62
N GLU A 152 5.97 -8.56 18.94
CA GLU A 152 4.96 -9.34 19.68
C GLU A 152 3.65 -8.56 19.69
N LEU A 153 2.52 -9.26 19.48
CA LEU A 153 1.18 -8.65 19.50
C LEU A 153 0.89 -8.09 20.91
N PRO A 154 0.91 -6.77 21.10
CA PRO A 154 0.72 -6.18 22.41
C PRO A 154 -0.78 -6.02 22.74
N GLU A 155 -1.10 -5.87 24.01
CA GLU A 155 -2.45 -5.48 24.46
C GLU A 155 -2.85 -4.09 23.92
N ASP A 156 -1.87 -3.20 23.71
CA ASP A 156 -2.04 -1.89 23.05
C ASP A 156 -1.26 -1.86 21.72
N PRO A 157 -1.88 -2.29 20.61
CA PRO A 157 -1.22 -2.30 19.30
C PRO A 157 -0.77 -0.91 18.86
N VAL A 158 -1.59 0.12 19.05
CA VAL A 158 -1.27 1.49 18.62
C VAL A 158 -0.06 2.03 19.38
N GLY A 159 -0.01 1.82 20.69
CA GLY A 159 1.13 2.25 21.52
C GLY A 159 2.43 1.55 21.12
N ALA A 160 2.37 0.27 20.75
CA ALA A 160 3.52 -0.49 20.30
C ALA A 160 3.96 -0.12 18.87
N GLU A 161 3.02 0.17 17.98
CA GLU A 161 3.29 0.52 16.60
C GLU A 161 3.76 1.98 16.41
N ARG A 162 3.43 2.87 17.31
CA ARG A 162 3.79 4.29 17.23
C ARG A 162 5.30 4.52 17.05
N PRO A 163 6.19 3.94 17.87
CA PRO A 163 7.63 4.05 17.67
C PRO A 163 8.08 3.43 16.33
N TYR A 164 7.40 2.38 15.89
CA TYR A 164 7.65 1.74 14.62
C TYR A 164 7.32 2.68 13.45
N MET A 165 6.13 3.32 13.45
CA MET A 165 5.75 4.28 12.42
C MET A 165 6.73 5.48 12.39
N GLN A 166 7.18 5.96 13.56
CA GLN A 166 8.20 6.99 13.64
C GLN A 166 9.50 6.56 12.95
N ALA A 167 10.02 5.40 13.29
CA ALA A 167 11.27 4.90 12.72
C ALA A 167 11.19 4.64 11.22
N MET A 168 10.06 4.12 10.73
CA MET A 168 9.80 3.95 9.30
C MET A 168 9.80 5.29 8.58
N CYS A 169 9.18 6.31 9.16
CA CYS A 169 9.17 7.66 8.62
C CYS A 169 10.58 8.27 8.60
N ASP A 170 11.32 8.16 9.70
CA ASP A 170 12.69 8.68 9.81
C ASP A 170 13.64 8.01 8.81
N ALA A 171 13.52 6.68 8.65
CA ALA A 171 14.29 5.93 7.65
C ALA A 171 13.94 6.35 6.23
N PHE A 172 12.65 6.55 5.94
CA PHE A 172 12.19 7.05 4.65
C PHE A 172 12.65 8.49 4.41
N ALA A 173 12.55 9.37 5.40
CA ALA A 173 13.01 10.76 5.32
C ALA A 173 14.53 10.85 5.05
N ALA A 174 15.32 9.95 5.65
CA ALA A 174 16.75 9.90 5.44
C ALA A 174 17.18 9.31 4.09
N GLN A 175 16.46 8.31 3.58
CA GLN A 175 16.86 7.53 2.41
C GLN A 175 16.03 7.83 1.16
N GLY A 176 14.81 8.38 1.30
CA GLY A 176 13.90 8.68 0.20
C GLY A 176 13.59 7.46 -0.66
N ARG A 177 13.77 7.58 -1.97
CA ARG A 177 13.55 6.47 -2.92
C ARG A 177 14.37 5.22 -2.61
N ASN A 178 15.59 5.40 -2.08
CA ASN A 178 16.46 4.27 -1.79
C ASN A 178 15.87 3.33 -0.74
N PHE A 179 15.10 3.86 0.22
CA PHE A 179 14.38 3.04 1.18
C PHE A 179 13.42 2.06 0.50
N LEU A 180 12.64 2.53 -0.49
CA LEU A 180 11.71 1.68 -1.24
C LEU A 180 12.43 0.69 -2.16
N LEU A 181 13.55 1.10 -2.77
CA LEU A 181 14.28 0.29 -3.74
C LEU A 181 15.21 -0.74 -3.10
N ALA A 182 15.69 -0.48 -1.88
CA ALA A 182 16.57 -1.40 -1.16
C ALA A 182 15.83 -2.65 -0.63
N TYR A 183 14.51 -2.58 -0.50
CA TYR A 183 13.72 -3.67 0.05
C TYR A 183 13.42 -4.76 -0.99
N GLN A 184 13.54 -6.02 -0.58
CA GLN A 184 13.21 -7.16 -1.45
C GLN A 184 11.70 -7.49 -1.38
N TRP A 185 10.87 -6.66 -2.01
CA TRP A 185 9.40 -6.78 -2.01
C TRP A 185 8.88 -8.16 -2.39
N LYS A 186 9.62 -8.91 -3.23
CA LYS A 186 9.27 -10.28 -3.62
C LYS A 186 9.14 -11.25 -2.45
N ASP A 187 9.81 -10.96 -1.32
CA ASP A 187 9.78 -11.81 -0.14
C ASP A 187 8.53 -11.53 0.72
N LEU A 188 7.84 -10.42 0.47
CA LEU A 188 6.59 -10.05 1.14
C LEU A 188 5.35 -10.22 0.27
N ILE A 189 5.47 -9.91 -1.02
CA ILE A 189 4.32 -9.91 -1.95
C ILE A 189 4.19 -11.29 -2.63
N PRO A 190 3.00 -11.90 -2.65
CA PRO A 190 1.71 -11.40 -2.13
C PRO A 190 1.36 -11.90 -0.73
N ASP A 191 2.21 -12.68 -0.08
CA ASP A 191 1.84 -13.51 1.07
C ASP A 191 1.69 -12.70 2.37
N HIS A 192 2.51 -11.68 2.56
CA HIS A 192 2.56 -10.86 3.79
C HIS A 192 2.23 -9.39 3.55
N PHE A 193 2.12 -8.98 2.29
CA PHE A 193 1.89 -7.58 1.92
C PHE A 193 1.00 -7.50 0.68
N ARG A 194 -0.03 -6.66 0.72
CA ARG A 194 -0.91 -6.36 -0.41
C ARG A 194 -1.23 -4.88 -0.44
N SER A 195 -1.39 -4.35 -1.63
CA SER A 195 -1.74 -2.95 -1.82
C SER A 195 -2.43 -2.76 -3.16
N ASN A 196 -3.25 -1.72 -3.27
CA ASN A 196 -3.69 -1.20 -4.57
C ASN A 196 -2.71 -0.16 -5.14
N VAL A 197 -1.59 0.09 -4.45
CA VAL A 197 -0.50 0.98 -4.89
C VAL A 197 0.56 0.15 -5.61
N SER A 198 0.93 0.56 -6.82
CA SER A 198 2.12 0.01 -7.49
C SER A 198 3.40 0.65 -6.95
N LEU A 199 4.53 -0.04 -7.10
CA LEU A 199 5.83 0.52 -6.73
C LEU A 199 6.12 1.82 -7.50
N ASP A 200 5.79 1.85 -8.80
CA ASP A 200 5.97 3.05 -9.65
C ASP A 200 5.18 4.25 -9.11
N PHE A 201 3.94 4.02 -8.68
CA PHE A 201 3.13 5.07 -8.06
C PHE A 201 3.75 5.55 -6.74
N GLY A 202 4.25 4.63 -5.92
CA GLY A 202 4.98 4.95 -4.69
C GLY A 202 6.22 5.81 -4.96
N LEU A 203 7.00 5.47 -5.97
CA LEU A 203 8.18 6.22 -6.38
C LEU A 203 7.85 7.64 -6.89
N VAL A 204 6.79 7.78 -7.70
CA VAL A 204 6.33 9.09 -8.18
C VAL A 204 5.88 9.98 -7.03
N ASN A 205 5.15 9.45 -6.05
CA ASN A 205 4.73 10.22 -4.88
C ASN A 205 5.90 10.56 -3.94
N THR A 206 6.90 9.67 -3.85
CA THR A 206 8.16 9.98 -3.17
C THR A 206 8.88 11.15 -3.83
N ASP A 207 8.94 11.19 -5.16
CA ASP A 207 9.57 12.30 -5.88
C ASP A 207 8.83 13.62 -5.65
N LYS A 208 7.49 13.61 -5.59
CA LYS A 208 6.70 14.79 -5.25
C LYS A 208 7.02 15.29 -3.82
N LEU A 209 7.16 14.36 -2.87
CA LEU A 209 7.48 14.69 -1.49
C LEU A 209 8.89 15.27 -1.35
N LEU A 210 9.85 14.80 -2.16
CA LEU A 210 11.23 15.27 -2.17
C LEU A 210 11.46 16.52 -3.02
N SER A 211 10.53 16.85 -3.93
CA SER A 211 10.71 17.92 -4.92
C SER A 211 10.92 19.32 -4.33
N PRO A 212 10.34 19.70 -3.18
CA PRO A 212 10.62 21.01 -2.56
C PRO A 212 12.06 21.16 -2.04
N GLY A 213 12.83 20.07 -1.92
CA GLY A 213 14.19 20.10 -1.37
C GLY A 213 14.26 20.41 0.13
N LEU A 214 13.14 20.30 0.82
CA LEU A 214 13.01 20.47 2.27
C LEU A 214 13.10 19.10 2.96
N PRO A 215 13.51 19.06 4.25
CA PRO A 215 13.45 17.82 5.02
C PRO A 215 12.00 17.37 5.20
N ILE A 216 11.77 16.05 5.16
CA ILE A 216 10.46 15.47 5.42
C ILE A 216 10.20 15.48 6.93
N ALA A 217 9.10 16.09 7.35
CA ALA A 217 8.65 16.05 8.73
C ALA A 217 7.79 14.80 8.98
N CYS A 218 7.98 14.15 10.14
CA CYS A 218 7.24 13.00 10.60
C CYS A 218 6.34 13.39 11.79
N GLU A 219 5.03 13.23 11.64
CA GLU A 219 4.06 13.53 12.70
C GLU A 219 3.23 12.26 12.99
N ILE A 220 3.22 11.78 14.24
CA ILE A 220 2.56 10.54 14.65
C ILE A 220 1.53 10.86 15.76
N TYR A 221 0.24 10.65 15.49
CA TYR A 221 -0.89 10.95 16.39
C TYR A 221 -1.63 9.71 16.86
#